data_b642a7071e202184015285ad1d4f3b2a
#
_entry.id   b642a7071e202184015285ad1d4f3b2a
#
_cell.length_a   1.000
_cell.length_b   1.000
_cell.length_c   1.000
_cell.angle_alpha   90.00
_cell.angle_beta   90.00
_cell.angle_gamma   90.00
#
_symmetry.space_group_name_H-M   'P 1'
#
loop_
_entity.id
_entity.type
_entity.pdbx_description
1 polymer ?
#
loop_
_entity_poly.entity_id
_entity_poly.type
_entity_poly.pdbx_seq_one_letter_code
_entity_poly.pdbx_strand_id
1 'polypeptide(L)'
;MAEKYIKEKQPTLLAICFDNPDHVGHQAGHNTPEYYAKLKELDGYVSRIIQAVTEAGMLKETIFVVTADHGGIEKGHGGKTMQEMQTPFIISGKNIKKEGEFHESMMQYDVASTIAHIFGLKQPQVWIGRPMLQAVSYTHLR
;
A
#
# COMPACT_ATOMS: atom_id res chain seq x y z
N MET A 1 -1.70 11.44 14.55
CA MET A 1 -1.74 12.55 13.56
C MET A 1 -2.63 12.21 12.38
N ALA A 2 -2.40 11.12 11.65
CA ALA A 2 -3.20 10.70 10.48
C ALA A 2 -4.70 10.52 10.79
N GLU A 3 -5.06 9.86 11.89
CA GLU A 3 -6.45 9.64 12.32
C GLU A 3 -7.25 10.95 12.47
N LYS A 4 -6.64 11.97 13.11
CA LYS A 4 -7.24 13.28 13.25
C LYS A 4 -7.45 13.95 11.89
N TYR A 5 -6.42 13.89 11.03
CA TYR A 5 -6.48 14.45 9.67
C TYR A 5 -7.58 13.80 8.83
N ILE A 6 -7.71 12.46 8.88
CA ILE A 6 -8.76 11.72 8.17
C ILE A 6 -10.15 12.22 8.61
N LYS A 7 -10.40 12.30 9.91
CA LYS A 7 -11.70 12.72 10.47
C LYS A 7 -12.05 14.16 10.14
N GLU A 8 -11.07 15.08 10.19
CA GLU A 8 -11.31 16.51 9.98
C GLU A 8 -11.32 16.92 8.50
N LYS A 9 -10.50 16.28 7.66
CA LYS A 9 -10.30 16.71 6.27
C LYS A 9 -10.94 15.81 5.24
N GLN A 10 -11.20 14.54 5.58
CA GLN A 10 -11.78 13.55 4.66
C GLN A 10 -11.11 13.59 3.27
N PRO A 11 -9.78 13.40 3.19
CA PRO A 11 -9.04 13.61 1.95
C PRO A 11 -9.43 12.61 0.88
N THR A 12 -9.43 13.03 -0.38
CA THR A 12 -9.68 12.16 -1.54
C THR A 12 -8.55 11.15 -1.75
N LEU A 13 -7.30 11.56 -1.48
CA LEU A 13 -6.11 10.70 -1.52
C LEU A 13 -5.23 11.04 -0.32
N LEU A 14 -4.78 10.03 0.40
CA LEU A 14 -3.83 10.17 1.50
C LEU A 14 -2.77 9.09 1.39
N ALA A 15 -1.52 9.50 1.29
CA ALA A 15 -0.37 8.61 1.42
C ALA A 15 0.22 8.75 2.82
N ILE A 16 0.47 7.62 3.47
CA ILE A 16 1.08 7.54 4.81
C ILE A 16 2.33 6.67 4.67
N CYS A 17 3.49 7.22 4.98
CA CYS A 17 4.74 6.49 4.99
C CYS A 17 5.14 6.13 6.42
N PHE A 18 5.55 4.87 6.61
CA PHE A 18 6.11 4.37 7.85
C PHE A 18 7.56 3.94 7.59
N ASP A 19 8.51 4.71 8.08
CA ASP A 19 9.96 4.46 7.95
C ASP A 19 10.52 3.46 8.99
N ASN A 20 9.76 3.18 10.03
CA ASN A 20 10.21 2.34 11.13
C ASN A 20 10.62 0.90 10.77
N PRO A 21 9.97 0.18 9.81
CA PRO A 21 10.40 -1.17 9.43
C PRO A 21 11.81 -1.18 8.86
N ASP A 22 12.14 -0.25 7.99
CA ASP A 22 13.46 -0.12 7.40
C ASP A 22 14.52 0.17 8.47
N HIS A 23 14.23 1.12 9.37
CA HIS A 23 15.11 1.44 10.48
C HIS A 23 15.42 0.21 11.35
N VAL A 24 14.41 -0.60 11.72
CA VAL A 24 14.63 -1.84 12.48
C VAL A 24 15.37 -2.87 11.63
N GLY A 25 15.09 -2.95 10.33
CA GLY A 25 15.82 -3.80 9.39
C GLY A 25 17.31 -3.51 9.40
N HIS A 26 17.70 -2.25 9.35
CA HIS A 26 19.11 -1.83 9.43
C HIS A 26 19.77 -2.10 10.79
N GLN A 27 19.03 -1.98 11.88
CA GLN A 27 19.55 -2.18 13.23
C GLN A 27 19.65 -3.67 13.62
N ALA A 28 18.54 -4.37 13.55
CA ALA A 28 18.40 -5.74 14.02
C ALA A 28 18.57 -6.79 12.92
N GLY A 29 18.27 -6.40 11.69
CA GLY A 29 18.20 -7.27 10.51
C GLY A 29 16.76 -7.53 10.07
N HIS A 30 16.57 -7.65 8.76
CA HIS A 30 15.32 -8.13 8.18
C HIS A 30 15.11 -9.61 8.54
N ASN A 31 13.85 -10.04 8.62
CA ASN A 31 13.51 -11.42 8.98
C ASN A 31 13.95 -11.84 10.41
N THR A 32 13.99 -10.89 11.35
CA THR A 32 14.31 -11.12 12.77
C THR A 32 13.06 -10.97 13.64
N PRO A 33 13.07 -11.49 14.89
CA PRO A 33 11.96 -11.29 15.83
C PRO A 33 11.63 -9.81 16.06
N GLU A 34 12.64 -8.95 16.12
CA GLU A 34 12.48 -7.50 16.29
C GLU A 34 11.79 -6.87 15.08
N TYR A 35 12.16 -7.30 13.87
CA TYR A 35 11.54 -6.85 12.64
C TYR A 35 10.05 -7.25 12.59
N TYR A 36 9.74 -8.50 12.91
CA TYR A 36 8.35 -8.97 12.97
C TYR A 36 7.52 -8.30 14.07
N ALA A 37 8.13 -8.00 15.22
CA ALA A 37 7.47 -7.22 16.26
C ALA A 37 7.09 -5.82 15.76
N LYS A 38 7.96 -5.19 14.97
CA LYS A 38 7.69 -3.89 14.35
C LYS A 38 6.57 -3.98 13.31
N LEU A 39 6.55 -5.02 12.47
CA LEU A 39 5.44 -5.23 11.52
C LEU A 39 4.09 -5.40 12.24
N LYS A 40 4.08 -6.13 13.35
CA LYS A 40 2.87 -6.27 14.17
C LYS A 40 2.41 -4.94 14.78
N GLU A 41 3.33 -4.07 15.18
CA GLU A 41 3.00 -2.71 15.64
C GLU A 41 2.36 -1.89 14.52
N LEU A 42 2.91 -1.98 13.29
CA LEU A 42 2.36 -1.30 12.12
C LEU A 42 0.97 -1.79 11.73
N ASP A 43 0.72 -3.09 11.85
CA ASP A 43 -0.62 -3.64 11.65
C ASP A 43 -1.64 -2.99 12.59
N GLY A 44 -1.24 -2.75 13.86
CA GLY A 44 -2.02 -1.96 14.80
C GLY A 44 -2.28 -0.51 14.33
N TYR A 45 -1.31 0.14 13.69
CA TYR A 45 -1.52 1.49 13.14
C TYR A 45 -2.44 1.47 11.93
N VAL A 46 -2.33 0.49 11.05
CA VAL A 46 -3.25 0.30 9.92
C VAL A 46 -4.68 0.09 10.43
N SER A 47 -4.86 -0.74 11.46
CA SER A 47 -6.17 -0.95 12.10
C SER A 47 -6.78 0.37 12.62
N ARG A 48 -5.99 1.23 13.26
CA ARG A 48 -6.44 2.56 13.74
C ARG A 48 -6.80 3.50 12.59
N ILE A 49 -6.10 3.43 11.45
CA ILE A 49 -6.43 4.19 10.25
C ILE A 49 -7.78 3.74 9.69
N ILE A 50 -8.00 2.44 9.58
CA ILE A 50 -9.27 1.86 9.12
C ILE A 50 -10.41 2.28 10.05
N GLN A 51 -10.18 2.25 11.36
CA GLN A 51 -11.16 2.72 12.35
C GLN A 51 -11.47 4.21 12.15
N ALA A 52 -10.47 5.07 11.94
CA ALA A 52 -10.68 6.50 11.72
C ALA A 52 -11.49 6.77 10.44
N VAL A 53 -11.25 6.03 9.36
CA VAL A 53 -12.03 6.08 8.12
C VAL A 53 -13.48 5.63 8.37
N THR A 54 -13.68 4.60 9.19
CA THR A 54 -15.01 4.10 9.56
C THR A 54 -15.78 5.14 10.37
N GLU A 55 -15.16 5.73 11.38
CA GLU A 55 -15.74 6.77 12.22
C GLU A 55 -16.05 8.07 11.45
N ALA A 56 -15.28 8.35 10.39
CA ALA A 56 -15.55 9.45 9.46
C ALA A 56 -16.68 9.15 8.45
N GLY A 57 -17.27 7.94 8.48
CA GLY A 57 -18.34 7.53 7.55
C GLY A 57 -17.87 7.22 6.13
N MET A 58 -16.55 7.12 5.89
CA MET A 58 -15.95 7.01 4.57
C MET A 58 -15.70 5.55 4.11
N LEU A 59 -15.85 4.55 4.99
CA LEU A 59 -15.39 3.18 4.74
C LEU A 59 -15.92 2.58 3.43
N LYS A 60 -17.18 2.82 3.10
CA LYS A 60 -17.82 2.27 1.89
C LYS A 60 -17.30 2.89 0.59
N GLU A 61 -16.68 4.06 0.68
CA GLU A 61 -16.15 4.82 -0.46
C GLU A 61 -14.62 4.77 -0.53
N THR A 62 -13.97 4.11 0.43
CA THR A 62 -12.52 4.08 0.54
C THR A 62 -11.92 2.83 -0.08
N ILE A 63 -10.78 3.00 -0.72
CA ILE A 63 -9.87 1.92 -1.14
C ILE A 63 -8.60 2.06 -0.31
N PHE A 64 -8.19 0.97 0.34
CA PHE A 64 -6.92 0.87 1.05
C PHE A 64 -5.90 0.17 0.16
N VAL A 65 -4.70 0.73 0.09
CA VAL A 65 -3.53 0.11 -0.56
C VAL A 65 -2.42 0.06 0.45
N VAL A 66 -1.84 -1.12 0.66
CA VAL A 66 -0.63 -1.31 1.48
C VAL A 66 0.46 -1.85 0.56
N THR A 67 1.58 -1.16 0.52
CA THR A 67 2.75 -1.54 -0.27
C THR A 67 4.03 -1.09 0.44
N ALA A 68 5.17 -1.41 -0.13
CA ALA A 68 6.48 -0.94 0.33
C ALA A 68 7.30 -0.45 -0.87
N ASP A 69 8.32 0.32 -0.61
CA ASP A 69 9.26 0.82 -1.62
C ASP A 69 10.32 -0.22 -1.99
N HIS A 70 10.73 -1.08 -1.05
CA HIS A 70 11.64 -2.20 -1.27
C HIS A 70 11.43 -3.30 -0.21
N GLY A 71 12.06 -4.43 -0.42
CA GLY A 71 12.28 -5.46 0.59
C GLY A 71 13.63 -5.28 1.27
N GLY A 72 14.17 -6.35 1.86
CA GLY A 72 15.48 -6.29 2.49
C GLY A 72 16.05 -7.66 2.84
N ILE A 73 17.36 -7.71 3.01
CA ILE A 73 18.09 -8.92 3.41
C ILE A 73 19.15 -8.56 4.45
N GLU A 74 19.29 -9.39 5.48
CA GLU A 74 20.20 -9.10 6.60
C GLU A 74 19.95 -7.69 7.15
N LYS A 75 20.95 -6.82 7.14
CA LYS A 75 20.86 -5.42 7.61
C LYS A 75 20.87 -4.40 6.48
N GLY A 76 20.48 -4.78 5.26
CA GLY A 76 20.57 -3.89 4.10
C GLY A 76 19.51 -4.16 3.05
N HIS A 77 19.58 -3.37 1.99
CA HIS A 77 18.76 -3.45 0.77
C HIS A 77 19.47 -2.73 -0.39
N GLY A 78 18.88 -2.74 -1.58
CA GLY A 78 19.40 -2.07 -2.78
C GLY A 78 20.17 -2.99 -3.72
N GLY A 79 20.27 -4.28 -3.39
CA GLY A 79 20.81 -5.29 -4.28
C GLY A 79 19.77 -5.83 -5.28
N LYS A 80 20.05 -7.01 -5.84
CA LYS A 80 19.26 -7.64 -6.90
C LYS A 80 18.63 -8.97 -6.48
N THR A 81 18.57 -9.25 -5.18
CA THR A 81 17.92 -10.45 -4.66
C THR A 81 16.39 -10.28 -4.65
N MET A 82 15.67 -11.39 -4.70
CA MET A 82 14.19 -11.33 -4.58
C MET A 82 13.76 -10.76 -3.24
N GLN A 83 14.50 -11.03 -2.15
CA GLN A 83 14.20 -10.49 -0.83
C GLN A 83 14.28 -8.95 -0.79
N GLU A 84 15.15 -8.35 -1.58
CA GLU A 84 15.31 -6.89 -1.65
C GLU A 84 14.34 -6.23 -2.64
N MET A 85 13.96 -6.95 -3.70
CA MET A 85 13.13 -6.41 -4.78
C MET A 85 11.64 -6.68 -4.60
N GLN A 86 11.27 -7.76 -3.92
CA GLN A 86 9.87 -8.13 -3.74
C GLN A 86 9.22 -7.31 -2.64
N THR A 87 8.13 -6.65 -2.99
CA THR A 87 7.31 -5.84 -2.07
C THR A 87 5.89 -6.38 -1.98
N PRO A 88 5.21 -6.21 -0.85
CA PRO A 88 3.79 -6.54 -0.75
C PRO A 88 2.96 -5.57 -1.60
N PHE A 89 1.86 -6.06 -2.14
CA PHE A 89 0.79 -5.23 -2.68
C PHE A 89 -0.54 -5.80 -2.19
N ILE A 90 -1.19 -5.08 -1.28
CA ILE A 90 -2.48 -5.45 -0.72
C ILE A 90 -3.45 -4.33 -1.07
N ILE A 91 -4.58 -4.66 -1.68
CA ILE A 91 -5.61 -3.69 -2.03
C ILE A 91 -6.98 -4.20 -1.58
N SER A 92 -7.77 -3.32 -0.99
CA SER A 92 -9.10 -3.65 -0.48
C SER A 92 -10.00 -2.43 -0.49
N GLY A 93 -11.31 -2.61 -0.66
CA GLY A 93 -12.28 -1.53 -0.55
C GLY A 93 -13.29 -1.46 -1.68
N LYS A 94 -13.78 -0.24 -1.96
CA LYS A 94 -14.82 0.00 -2.97
C LYS A 94 -14.40 -0.49 -4.36
N ASN A 95 -15.23 -1.32 -4.98
CA ASN A 95 -15.03 -1.85 -6.34
C ASN A 95 -13.75 -2.67 -6.53
N ILE A 96 -13.12 -3.12 -5.45
CA ILE A 96 -12.00 -4.05 -5.52
C ILE A 96 -12.56 -5.47 -5.55
N LYS A 97 -12.05 -6.28 -6.47
CA LYS A 97 -12.43 -7.68 -6.60
C LYS A 97 -11.95 -8.49 -5.39
N LYS A 98 -12.80 -9.40 -4.90
CA LYS A 98 -12.50 -10.25 -3.74
C LYS A 98 -12.01 -11.63 -4.21
N GLU A 99 -10.89 -11.65 -4.92
CA GLU A 99 -10.36 -12.86 -5.55
C GLU A 99 -9.22 -13.55 -4.76
N GLY A 100 -8.81 -12.95 -3.62
CA GLY A 100 -7.71 -13.48 -2.80
C GLY A 100 -6.34 -13.06 -3.34
N GLU A 101 -5.60 -13.96 -3.99
CA GLU A 101 -4.26 -13.70 -4.49
C GLU A 101 -4.26 -13.24 -5.95
N PHE A 102 -3.30 -12.38 -6.30
CA PHE A 102 -3.03 -12.00 -7.68
C PHE A 102 -2.18 -13.06 -8.37
N HIS A 103 -2.55 -13.39 -9.61
CA HIS A 103 -1.82 -14.36 -10.44
C HIS A 103 -0.88 -13.69 -11.44
N GLU A 104 -1.08 -12.40 -11.71
CA GLU A 104 -0.24 -11.64 -12.62
C GLU A 104 0.90 -10.95 -11.87
N SER A 105 2.08 -10.92 -12.47
CA SER A 105 3.19 -10.17 -11.94
C SER A 105 2.89 -8.67 -11.96
N MET A 106 3.17 -8.00 -10.87
CA MET A 106 3.06 -6.57 -10.69
C MET A 106 4.43 -5.95 -10.42
N MET A 107 4.72 -4.86 -11.09
CA MET A 107 5.91 -4.06 -10.83
C MET A 107 5.54 -2.89 -9.94
N GLN A 108 6.48 -2.41 -9.13
CA GLN A 108 6.20 -1.32 -8.18
C GLN A 108 5.70 -0.03 -8.86
N TYR A 109 6.17 0.28 -10.06
CA TYR A 109 5.67 1.43 -10.84
C TYR A 109 4.23 1.25 -11.34
N ASP A 110 3.65 0.05 -11.26
CA ASP A 110 2.23 -0.21 -11.58
C ASP A 110 1.28 0.32 -10.50
N VAL A 111 1.79 0.58 -9.28
CA VAL A 111 1.00 1.16 -8.18
C VAL A 111 0.44 2.52 -8.56
N ALA A 112 1.29 3.42 -9.07
CA ALA A 112 0.86 4.75 -9.50
C ALA A 112 -0.16 4.68 -10.65
N SER A 113 0.07 3.79 -11.63
CA SER A 113 -0.84 3.55 -12.75
C SER A 113 -2.19 2.99 -12.29
N THR A 114 -2.18 2.12 -11.28
CA THR A 114 -3.40 1.58 -10.67
C THR A 114 -4.19 2.67 -9.95
N ILE A 115 -3.53 3.54 -9.18
CA ILE A 115 -4.17 4.67 -8.52
C ILE A 115 -4.76 5.64 -9.55
N ALA A 116 -4.02 5.98 -10.60
CA ALA A 116 -4.52 6.84 -11.69
C ALA A 116 -5.76 6.24 -12.36
N HIS A 117 -5.75 4.93 -12.60
CA HIS A 117 -6.90 4.21 -13.16
C HIS A 117 -8.13 4.27 -12.23
N ILE A 118 -7.95 4.05 -10.92
CA ILE A 118 -9.02 4.14 -9.92
C ILE A 118 -9.69 5.52 -9.96
N PHE A 119 -8.92 6.58 -10.10
CA PHE A 119 -9.43 7.96 -10.18
C PHE A 119 -9.91 8.37 -11.59
N GLY A 120 -9.86 7.48 -12.58
CA GLY A 120 -10.20 7.82 -13.97
C GLY A 120 -9.28 8.88 -14.60
N LEU A 121 -8.06 9.00 -14.10
CA LEU A 121 -7.07 9.96 -14.59
C LEU A 121 -6.37 9.39 -15.82
N LYS A 122 -6.08 10.27 -16.77
CA LYS A 122 -5.23 9.91 -17.92
C LYS A 122 -3.79 9.75 -17.44
N GLN A 123 -3.23 8.55 -17.65
CA GLN A 123 -1.85 8.27 -17.33
C GLN A 123 -0.91 9.15 -18.20
N PRO A 124 0.14 9.75 -17.59
CA PRO A 124 1.17 10.44 -18.36
C PRO A 124 1.85 9.51 -19.37
N GLN A 125 2.12 10.02 -20.58
CA GLN A 125 2.68 9.22 -21.67
C GLN A 125 4.05 8.58 -21.34
N VAL A 126 4.80 9.19 -20.45
CA VAL A 126 6.13 8.71 -20.02
C VAL A 126 6.09 7.61 -18.95
N TRP A 127 4.93 7.33 -18.38
CA TRP A 127 4.78 6.24 -17.43
C TRP A 127 4.70 4.89 -18.15
N ILE A 128 5.53 3.95 -17.72
CA ILE A 128 5.57 2.58 -18.26
C ILE A 128 4.69 1.60 -17.48
N GLY A 129 4.20 2.02 -16.30
CA GLY A 129 3.35 1.21 -15.44
C GLY A 129 2.00 0.89 -16.08
N ARG A 130 1.44 -0.25 -15.68
CA ARG A 130 0.12 -0.73 -16.12
C ARG A 130 -0.82 -0.79 -14.93
N PRO A 131 -2.11 -0.40 -15.07
CA PRO A 131 -3.06 -0.60 -13.97
C PRO A 131 -3.28 -2.09 -13.71
N MET A 132 -3.38 -2.48 -12.43
CA MET A 132 -3.65 -3.86 -12.00
C MET A 132 -5.14 -4.18 -12.20
N LEU A 133 -5.55 -4.46 -13.45
CA LEU A 133 -6.94 -4.74 -13.83
C LEU A 133 -7.48 -6.04 -13.23
N GLN A 134 -6.60 -6.94 -12.79
CA GLN A 134 -6.97 -8.12 -12.02
C GLN A 134 -7.61 -7.73 -10.68
N ALA A 135 -7.17 -6.63 -10.06
CA ALA A 135 -7.68 -6.14 -8.78
C ALA A 135 -8.86 -5.19 -8.92
N VAL A 136 -8.86 -4.36 -9.96
CA VAL A 136 -9.80 -3.22 -10.11
C VAL A 136 -10.84 -3.53 -11.18
N SER A 137 -12.11 -3.34 -10.87
CA SER A 137 -13.17 -3.41 -11.88
C SER A 137 -13.12 -2.17 -12.77
N TYR A 138 -13.59 -2.30 -14.04
CA TYR A 138 -13.66 -1.20 -15.04
C TYR A 138 -14.63 -0.06 -14.68
N THR A 139 -15.13 0.01 -13.46
CA THR A 139 -16.07 1.06 -13.07
C THR A 139 -15.32 2.30 -12.60
N HIS A 140 -15.30 3.32 -13.44
CA HIS A 140 -14.91 4.66 -13.01
C HIS A 140 -15.71 5.06 -11.76
N LEU A 141 -15.01 5.55 -10.73
CA LEU A 141 -15.68 6.25 -9.64
C LEU A 141 -16.30 7.51 -10.25
N ARG A 142 -17.63 7.54 -10.37
CA ARG A 142 -18.39 8.75 -10.76
C ARG A 142 -18.59 9.59 -9.51
#